data_bc8653f8c0d16aa02fc8cc2e3dc954a5
#
_entry.id   bc8653f8c0d16aa02fc8cc2e3dc954a5
#
_cell.length_a   1.000
_cell.length_b   1.000
_cell.length_c   1.000
_cell.angle_alpha   90.00
_cell.angle_beta   90.00
_cell.angle_gamma   90.00
#
_symmetry.space_group_name_H-M   'P 1'
#
loop_
_entity.id
_entity.type
_entity.pdbx_description
1 polymer ?
#
loop_
_entity_poly.entity_id
_entity_poly.type
_entity_poly.pdbx_seq_one_letter_code
_entity_poly.pdbx_strand_id
1 'polypeptide(L)'
;MTKTRKKRLLIIPMVFIIFIFLLTFPAVIFAEEEEESIEEEIVEPEPETFDFDVAYSEVSAFGEVGEAFDFQVSVVFDGEGKKYFEIIEEFPPGWSMDINPGTKAIDIALLELKPGAAETLKIKCRPIVDQEPGEYLFKITLKSTVEGDELEGSVEFTGIVKPDGKINLSTLDERLNAEVRPGRDNLFILVLENTGTAPVEDITLNSSGEPEGWQVELGDNIDILDVGQKLEIEVNIIPPDRTIAGDYTIRFNASSEDGNDNIDLRIMVETPLIWKIVGIGLIAFVIAGIAIIFERLGRR
;
A
#
# COMPACT_ATOMS: atom_id res chain seq x y z
N MET A 1 -44.58 -45.79 21.31
CA MET A 1 -45.88 -45.71 22.06
C MET A 1 -46.62 -44.57 21.42
N THR A 2 -47.53 -44.91 20.62
CA THR A 2 -48.98 -44.92 20.67
C THR A 2 -49.60 -43.54 20.56
N LYS A 3 -50.19 -43.30 19.38
CA LYS A 3 -51.61 -43.30 19.06
C LYS A 3 -52.33 -42.02 19.53
N THR A 4 -53.19 -41.33 18.85
CA THR A 4 -54.27 -41.73 17.92
C THR A 4 -54.90 -40.50 17.25
N ARG A 5 -55.15 -40.56 16.00
CA ARG A 5 -56.31 -40.18 15.19
C ARG A 5 -57.63 -39.92 15.97
N LYS A 6 -58.35 -38.86 15.59
CA LYS A 6 -59.82 -39.00 15.37
C LYS A 6 -60.34 -38.01 14.30
N LYS A 7 -60.92 -38.62 13.24
CA LYS A 7 -61.88 -38.06 12.29
C LYS A 7 -63.28 -38.02 12.93
N ARG A 8 -64.15 -37.16 12.46
CA ARG A 8 -65.60 -37.32 12.25
C ARG A 8 -66.11 -36.02 11.64
N LEU A 9 -66.60 -36.05 10.46
CA LEU A 9 -67.71 -36.62 9.69
C LEU A 9 -69.08 -35.95 9.98
N LEU A 10 -69.54 -35.27 8.95
CA LEU A 10 -70.92 -35.27 8.36
C LEU A 10 -72.10 -34.89 9.25
N ILE A 11 -72.96 -34.01 8.77
CA ILE A 11 -74.38 -34.31 8.53
C ILE A 11 -75.06 -33.15 7.76
N ILE A 12 -75.63 -33.50 6.58
CA ILE A 12 -76.70 -32.79 5.85
C ILE A 12 -78.00 -33.33 6.37
N PRO A 13 -79.13 -32.56 6.41
CA PRO A 13 -80.22 -32.77 5.47
C PRO A 13 -80.89 -31.45 5.02
N MET A 14 -81.18 -31.30 3.78
CA MET A 14 -82.27 -31.75 2.94
C MET A 14 -83.68 -31.18 3.31
N VAL A 15 -84.16 -30.39 2.35
CA VAL A 15 -85.54 -30.31 1.83
C VAL A 15 -86.60 -29.53 2.65
N PHE A 16 -87.15 -28.50 2.04
CA PHE A 16 -88.56 -28.45 1.74
C PHE A 16 -88.90 -27.46 0.60
N ILE A 17 -89.51 -28.03 -0.45
CA ILE A 17 -90.18 -27.36 -1.56
C ILE A 17 -91.52 -26.89 -1.10
N ILE A 18 -91.99 -25.67 -1.40
CA ILE A 18 -93.36 -25.32 -1.62
C ILE A 18 -93.46 -24.31 -2.73
N PHE A 19 -94.11 -24.74 -3.75
CA PHE A 19 -94.70 -24.14 -4.93
C PHE A 19 -95.92 -23.28 -4.56
N ILE A 20 -96.07 -22.04 -5.11
CA ILE A 20 -97.35 -21.50 -5.54
C ILE A 20 -97.09 -20.30 -6.51
N PHE A 21 -97.73 -20.42 -7.54
CA PHE A 21 -98.06 -19.80 -8.81
C PHE A 21 -98.75 -18.45 -8.70
N LEU A 22 -98.58 -17.61 -9.75
CA LEU A 22 -99.42 -16.53 -10.34
C LEU A 22 -99.22 -15.12 -9.86
N LEU A 23 -98.73 -14.25 -10.69
CA LEU A 23 -99.53 -13.40 -11.57
C LEU A 23 -98.66 -12.42 -12.35
N THR A 24 -98.86 -12.38 -13.62
CA THR A 24 -98.23 -11.51 -14.62
C THR A 24 -98.48 -10.05 -14.40
N PHE A 25 -97.39 -9.27 -14.35
CA PHE A 25 -97.36 -7.87 -14.78
C PHE A 25 -95.97 -7.59 -15.43
N PRO A 26 -95.95 -6.93 -16.61
CA PRO A 26 -94.72 -6.58 -17.20
C PRO A 26 -94.13 -5.34 -16.45
N ALA A 27 -93.19 -5.53 -15.59
CA ALA A 27 -92.39 -4.47 -15.10
C ALA A 27 -91.33 -4.10 -16.15
N VAL A 28 -91.35 -2.87 -16.62
CA VAL A 28 -90.33 -2.27 -17.41
C VAL A 28 -89.08 -2.25 -16.51
N ILE A 29 -88.08 -3.05 -16.83
CA ILE A 29 -86.80 -3.05 -16.18
C ILE A 29 -86.03 -1.83 -16.74
N PHE A 30 -85.94 -0.81 -15.96
CA PHE A 30 -84.85 0.17 -16.11
C PHE A 30 -83.61 -0.61 -15.74
N ALA A 31 -82.73 -0.89 -16.72
CA ALA A 31 -81.35 -1.28 -16.46
C ALA A 31 -80.64 -0.02 -15.90
N GLU A 32 -80.49 -0.02 -14.59
CA GLU A 32 -79.50 0.79 -13.95
C GLU A 32 -78.15 0.17 -14.37
N GLU A 33 -77.46 0.82 -15.31
CA GLU A 33 -76.03 0.58 -15.54
C GLU A 33 -75.32 0.96 -14.23
N GLU A 34 -75.00 -0.03 -13.41
CA GLU A 34 -73.95 0.15 -12.40
C GLU A 34 -72.67 0.47 -13.18
N GLU A 35 -72.34 1.77 -13.22
CA GLU A 35 -70.99 2.17 -13.50
C GLU A 35 -70.11 1.58 -12.38
N GLU A 36 -69.53 0.42 -12.67
CA GLU A 36 -68.42 -0.15 -11.91
C GLU A 36 -67.31 0.92 -12.02
N SER A 37 -67.24 1.83 -11.04
CA SER A 37 -66.10 2.73 -10.88
C SER A 37 -64.92 1.81 -10.62
N ILE A 38 -64.13 1.56 -11.68
CA ILE A 38 -62.80 1.04 -11.56
C ILE A 38 -62.03 2.14 -10.77
N GLU A 39 -61.98 1.99 -9.44
CA GLU A 39 -60.97 2.68 -8.69
C GLU A 39 -59.62 2.17 -9.24
N GLU A 40 -59.03 2.85 -10.20
CA GLU A 40 -57.62 2.71 -10.50
C GLU A 40 -56.90 2.97 -9.17
N GLU A 41 -56.49 1.86 -8.52
CA GLU A 41 -55.55 1.94 -7.41
C GLU A 41 -54.33 2.65 -7.94
N ILE A 42 -54.19 3.93 -7.60
CA ILE A 42 -52.99 4.72 -7.91
C ILE A 42 -51.87 4.04 -7.11
N VAL A 43 -51.21 3.05 -7.71
CA VAL A 43 -49.95 2.50 -7.19
C VAL A 43 -48.95 3.65 -7.28
N GLU A 44 -48.67 4.30 -6.16
CA GLU A 44 -47.57 5.20 -6.09
C GLU A 44 -46.32 4.46 -6.55
N PRO A 45 -45.56 4.99 -7.51
CA PRO A 45 -44.35 4.33 -7.97
C PRO A 45 -43.39 4.14 -6.77
N GLU A 46 -42.88 2.93 -6.63
CA GLU A 46 -41.87 2.67 -5.60
C GLU A 46 -40.69 3.62 -5.80
N PRO A 47 -40.13 4.17 -4.70
CA PRO A 47 -39.01 5.09 -4.81
C PRO A 47 -37.80 4.39 -5.48
N GLU A 48 -37.24 5.06 -6.49
CA GLU A 48 -36.02 4.58 -7.14
C GLU A 48 -34.86 4.58 -6.15
N THR A 49 -34.05 3.53 -6.17
CA THR A 49 -32.97 3.33 -5.20
C THR A 49 -31.71 2.74 -5.85
N PHE A 50 -30.62 2.77 -5.10
CA PHE A 50 -29.38 2.06 -5.43
C PHE A 50 -29.12 0.98 -4.39
N ASP A 51 -28.62 -0.15 -4.84
CA ASP A 51 -27.99 -1.17 -4.01
C ASP A 51 -26.50 -1.22 -4.33
N PHE A 52 -25.67 -1.02 -3.32
CA PHE A 52 -24.22 -1.04 -3.43
C PHE A 52 -23.67 -2.26 -2.70
N ASP A 53 -22.90 -3.08 -3.41
CA ASP A 53 -22.11 -4.17 -2.83
C ASP A 53 -20.62 -3.88 -2.99
N VAL A 54 -19.91 -3.72 -1.88
CA VAL A 54 -18.47 -3.47 -1.84
C VAL A 54 -17.75 -4.77 -1.56
N ALA A 55 -17.03 -5.31 -2.54
CA ALA A 55 -16.32 -6.59 -2.39
C ALA A 55 -15.28 -6.55 -1.26
N TYR A 56 -14.59 -5.39 -1.11
CA TYR A 56 -13.64 -5.13 -0.02
C TYR A 56 -13.88 -3.72 0.49
N SER A 57 -14.51 -3.60 1.66
CA SER A 57 -14.79 -2.30 2.28
C SER A 57 -13.55 -1.67 2.93
N GLU A 58 -12.54 -2.51 3.21
CA GLU A 58 -11.27 -2.09 3.82
C GLU A 58 -10.10 -2.75 3.07
N VAL A 59 -9.12 -1.95 2.68
CA VAL A 59 -7.88 -2.39 2.05
C VAL A 59 -6.71 -1.76 2.80
N SER A 60 -5.66 -2.55 3.07
CA SER A 60 -4.49 -2.06 3.80
C SER A 60 -3.21 -2.20 2.97
N ALA A 61 -2.37 -1.16 3.02
CA ALA A 61 -1.07 -1.07 2.35
C ALA A 61 -0.15 -0.11 3.12
N PHE A 62 1.08 0.15 2.65
CA PHE A 62 2.01 1.04 3.35
C PHE A 62 1.84 2.52 3.01
N GLY A 63 1.05 2.86 1.98
CA GLY A 63 0.71 4.24 1.62
C GLY A 63 1.85 5.01 0.94
N GLU A 64 2.82 4.31 0.37
CA GLU A 64 3.90 4.91 -0.42
C GLU A 64 3.40 5.42 -1.77
N VAL A 65 4.04 6.45 -2.31
CA VAL A 65 3.74 6.98 -3.65
C VAL A 65 3.83 5.89 -4.70
N GLY A 66 2.74 5.72 -5.47
CA GLY A 66 2.64 4.69 -6.51
C GLY A 66 2.02 3.37 -6.05
N GLU A 67 1.89 3.12 -4.75
CA GLU A 67 1.11 2.01 -4.22
C GLU A 67 -0.39 2.27 -4.46
N ALA A 68 -1.17 1.21 -4.68
CA ALA A 68 -2.58 1.37 -4.99
C ALA A 68 -3.46 0.58 -4.00
N PHE A 69 -4.50 1.25 -3.54
CA PHE A 69 -5.59 0.64 -2.80
C PHE A 69 -6.69 0.34 -3.81
N ASP A 70 -6.86 -0.94 -4.14
CA ASP A 70 -7.81 -1.38 -5.16
C ASP A 70 -9.12 -1.82 -4.49
N PHE A 71 -10.21 -1.11 -4.82
CA PHE A 71 -11.57 -1.44 -4.37
C PHE A 71 -12.43 -1.87 -5.55
N GLN A 72 -13.47 -2.61 -5.25
CA GLN A 72 -14.47 -3.00 -6.24
C GLN A 72 -15.85 -2.80 -5.67
N VAL A 73 -16.67 -2.02 -6.38
CA VAL A 73 -18.03 -1.71 -6.02
C VAL A 73 -18.96 -2.22 -7.13
N SER A 74 -19.93 -3.03 -6.77
CA SER A 74 -21.03 -3.40 -7.64
C SER A 74 -22.24 -2.54 -7.30
N VAL A 75 -22.84 -1.91 -8.29
CA VAL A 75 -24.02 -1.07 -8.12
C VAL A 75 -25.17 -1.64 -8.93
N VAL A 76 -26.34 -1.76 -8.30
CA VAL A 76 -27.59 -2.09 -8.94
C VAL A 76 -28.53 -0.91 -8.78
N PHE A 77 -29.10 -0.45 -9.87
CA PHE A 77 -30.14 0.57 -9.89
C PHE A 77 -31.50 -0.10 -9.89
N ASP A 78 -32.35 0.26 -8.93
CA ASP A 78 -33.74 -0.17 -8.90
C ASP A 78 -34.63 1.04 -9.18
N GLY A 79 -35.23 1.07 -10.37
CA GLY A 79 -36.02 2.18 -10.85
C GLY A 79 -36.55 1.94 -12.26
N GLU A 80 -37.02 2.98 -12.91
CA GLU A 80 -37.61 2.89 -14.23
C GLU A 80 -36.67 3.35 -15.34
N GLY A 81 -36.50 2.49 -16.33
CA GLY A 81 -35.78 2.82 -17.56
C GLY A 81 -34.28 2.98 -17.34
N LYS A 82 -33.60 3.29 -18.42
CA LYS A 82 -32.16 3.53 -18.44
C LYS A 82 -31.88 4.98 -18.03
N LYS A 83 -30.98 5.16 -17.08
CA LYS A 83 -30.54 6.50 -16.62
C LYS A 83 -29.03 6.67 -16.66
N TYR A 84 -28.61 7.93 -16.70
CA TYR A 84 -27.20 8.31 -16.60
C TYR A 84 -26.98 9.03 -15.27
N PHE A 85 -25.89 8.66 -14.62
CA PHE A 85 -25.48 9.20 -13.33
C PHE A 85 -24.10 9.81 -13.43
N GLU A 86 -23.95 11.00 -12.87
CA GLU A 86 -22.65 11.62 -12.61
C GLU A 86 -22.00 10.95 -11.43
N ILE A 87 -20.70 10.64 -11.54
CA ILE A 87 -19.89 10.09 -10.46
C ILE A 87 -19.19 11.27 -9.78
N ILE A 88 -19.49 11.46 -8.50
CA ILE A 88 -18.83 12.46 -7.66
C ILE A 88 -17.89 11.73 -6.71
N GLU A 89 -16.62 12.12 -6.76
CA GLU A 89 -15.54 11.51 -5.99
C GLU A 89 -15.20 12.37 -4.78
N GLU A 90 -15.13 11.76 -3.61
CA GLU A 90 -14.67 12.41 -2.38
C GLU A 90 -13.53 11.58 -1.79
N PHE A 91 -12.35 12.19 -1.61
CA PHE A 91 -11.17 11.54 -1.06
C PHE A 91 -10.30 12.52 -0.25
N PRO A 92 -9.47 12.02 0.68
CA PRO A 92 -8.61 12.86 1.51
C PRO A 92 -7.55 13.61 0.70
N PRO A 93 -7.04 14.76 1.20
CA PRO A 93 -5.91 15.44 0.59
C PRO A 93 -4.68 14.52 0.48
N GLY A 94 -3.93 14.65 -0.59
CA GLY A 94 -2.74 13.82 -0.85
C GLY A 94 -3.05 12.49 -1.54
N TRP A 95 -4.31 12.28 -1.95
CA TRP A 95 -4.73 11.10 -2.69
C TRP A 95 -5.23 11.44 -4.09
N SER A 96 -5.29 10.45 -4.95
CA SER A 96 -6.00 10.45 -6.23
C SER A 96 -6.91 9.23 -6.30
N MET A 97 -8.00 9.35 -7.04
CA MET A 97 -8.94 8.26 -7.27
C MET A 97 -9.18 8.12 -8.77
N ASP A 98 -9.09 6.90 -9.29
CA ASP A 98 -9.43 6.55 -10.67
C ASP A 98 -10.59 5.55 -10.63
N ILE A 99 -11.69 5.81 -11.34
CA ILE A 99 -12.86 4.95 -11.38
C ILE A 99 -13.04 4.38 -12.79
N ASN A 100 -12.99 3.06 -12.89
CA ASN A 100 -13.11 2.35 -14.16
C ASN A 100 -14.29 1.37 -14.16
N PRO A 101 -15.12 1.31 -15.21
CA PRO A 101 -16.12 0.26 -15.37
C PRO A 101 -15.40 -1.09 -15.53
N GLY A 102 -15.91 -2.13 -14.89
CA GLY A 102 -15.24 -3.41 -14.63
C GLY A 102 -14.44 -4.07 -15.76
N THR A 103 -14.75 -3.76 -17.02
CA THR A 103 -14.09 -4.35 -18.19
C THR A 103 -13.26 -3.39 -19.03
N LYS A 104 -13.30 -2.08 -18.73
CA LYS A 104 -12.60 -1.03 -19.50
C LYS A 104 -11.64 -0.28 -18.59
N ALA A 105 -10.44 -0.07 -19.04
CA ALA A 105 -9.43 0.76 -18.36
C ALA A 105 -9.58 2.24 -18.80
N ILE A 106 -10.77 2.83 -18.56
CA ILE A 106 -11.09 4.21 -18.94
C ILE A 106 -11.73 4.83 -17.72
N ASP A 107 -11.16 5.91 -17.25
CA ASP A 107 -11.76 6.73 -16.21
C ASP A 107 -13.08 7.35 -16.70
N ILE A 108 -14.14 7.26 -15.90
CA ILE A 108 -15.49 7.71 -16.29
C ILE A 108 -16.06 8.68 -15.28
N ALA A 109 -16.61 9.78 -15.80
CA ALA A 109 -17.39 10.73 -15.01
C ALA A 109 -18.91 10.46 -15.07
N LEU A 110 -19.37 9.65 -16.03
CA LEU A 110 -20.77 9.32 -16.26
C LEU A 110 -20.96 7.81 -16.34
N LEU A 111 -21.91 7.29 -15.57
CA LEU A 111 -22.29 5.88 -15.53
C LEU A 111 -23.69 5.70 -16.09
N GLU A 112 -23.85 4.79 -17.07
CA GLU A 112 -25.14 4.36 -17.55
C GLU A 112 -25.60 3.13 -16.75
N LEU A 113 -26.74 3.24 -16.06
CA LEU A 113 -27.35 2.12 -15.36
C LEU A 113 -28.69 1.74 -15.97
N LYS A 114 -28.97 0.43 -15.95
CA LYS A 114 -30.24 -0.16 -16.34
C LYS A 114 -30.87 -0.83 -15.13
N PRO A 115 -32.19 -0.76 -14.98
CA PRO A 115 -32.87 -1.38 -13.85
C PRO A 115 -32.52 -2.85 -13.68
N GLY A 116 -32.17 -3.24 -12.46
CA GLY A 116 -31.86 -4.62 -12.08
C GLY A 116 -30.55 -5.18 -12.66
N ALA A 117 -29.81 -4.40 -13.45
CA ALA A 117 -28.52 -4.84 -13.98
C ALA A 117 -27.37 -4.35 -13.07
N ALA A 118 -26.55 -5.29 -12.59
CA ALA A 118 -25.35 -4.95 -11.83
C ALA A 118 -24.26 -4.39 -12.74
N GLU A 119 -23.71 -3.24 -12.38
CA GLU A 119 -22.50 -2.66 -13.00
C GLU A 119 -21.38 -2.65 -11.97
N THR A 120 -20.20 -3.12 -12.36
CA THR A 120 -19.05 -3.20 -11.46
C THR A 120 -18.09 -2.07 -11.74
N LEU A 121 -17.77 -1.29 -10.72
CA LEU A 121 -16.76 -0.24 -10.74
C LEU A 121 -15.48 -0.74 -10.05
N LYS A 122 -14.35 -0.60 -10.73
CA LYS A 122 -13.02 -0.79 -10.15
C LYS A 122 -12.47 0.58 -9.78
N ILE A 123 -12.18 0.75 -8.52
CA ILE A 123 -11.74 2.02 -7.95
C ILE A 123 -10.30 1.83 -7.48
N LYS A 124 -9.45 2.73 -7.91
CA LYS A 124 -8.03 2.69 -7.60
C LYS A 124 -7.63 4.00 -6.93
N CYS A 125 -7.43 3.95 -5.62
CA CYS A 125 -6.96 5.08 -4.83
C CYS A 125 -5.44 5.02 -4.69
N ARG A 126 -4.74 6.12 -5.02
CA ARG A 126 -3.29 6.19 -4.93
C ARG A 126 -2.86 7.41 -4.14
N PRO A 127 -1.92 7.26 -3.20
CA PRO A 127 -1.27 8.40 -2.60
C PRO A 127 -0.38 9.11 -3.64
N ILE A 128 -0.46 10.43 -3.70
CA ILE A 128 0.40 11.30 -4.53
C ILE A 128 1.59 11.86 -3.74
N VAL A 129 1.56 11.68 -2.42
CA VAL A 129 2.64 11.88 -1.46
C VAL A 129 2.58 10.74 -0.46
N ASP A 130 3.71 10.40 0.19
CA ASP A 130 3.73 9.38 1.23
C ASP A 130 2.77 9.75 2.36
N GLN A 131 2.00 8.77 2.81
CA GLN A 131 0.93 8.97 3.78
C GLN A 131 1.35 8.47 5.16
N GLU A 132 0.93 9.18 6.19
CA GLU A 132 1.09 8.75 7.57
C GLU A 132 0.19 7.53 7.87
N PRO A 133 0.59 6.65 8.80
CA PRO A 133 -0.26 5.55 9.23
C PRO A 133 -1.61 6.01 9.75
N GLY A 134 -2.69 5.37 9.30
CA GLY A 134 -4.05 5.75 9.68
C GLY A 134 -5.11 5.24 8.72
N GLU A 135 -6.35 5.62 8.99
CA GLU A 135 -7.51 5.29 8.17
C GLU A 135 -7.88 6.47 7.26
N TYR A 136 -8.08 6.18 5.99
CA TYR A 136 -8.42 7.15 4.95
C TYR A 136 -9.76 6.77 4.34
N LEU A 137 -10.75 7.63 4.52
CA LEU A 137 -12.11 7.42 4.02
C LEU A 137 -12.23 7.94 2.59
N PHE A 138 -12.74 7.10 1.72
CA PHE A 138 -13.08 7.40 0.33
C PHE A 138 -14.57 7.23 0.15
N LYS A 139 -15.18 8.07 -0.70
CA LYS A 139 -16.60 8.01 -0.99
C LYS A 139 -16.85 8.27 -2.45
N ILE A 140 -17.77 7.55 -3.03
CA ILE A 140 -18.34 7.85 -4.33
C ILE A 140 -19.84 8.11 -4.18
N THR A 141 -20.32 9.08 -4.91
CA THR A 141 -21.76 9.41 -4.97
C THR A 141 -22.19 9.34 -6.43
N LEU A 142 -23.26 8.62 -6.69
CA LEU A 142 -23.95 8.59 -7.98
C LEU A 142 -25.12 9.56 -7.91
N LYS A 143 -25.15 10.54 -8.82
CA LYS A 143 -26.21 11.56 -8.88
C LYS A 143 -26.86 11.54 -10.25
N SER A 144 -28.21 11.57 -10.27
CA SER A 144 -28.96 11.62 -11.52
C SER A 144 -28.58 12.88 -12.33
N THR A 145 -28.42 12.72 -13.65
CA THR A 145 -28.20 13.83 -14.59
C THR A 145 -29.50 14.44 -15.11
N VAL A 146 -30.66 13.92 -14.70
CA VAL A 146 -31.95 14.42 -15.10
C VAL A 146 -32.31 15.65 -14.28
N GLU A 147 -32.61 16.75 -14.94
CA GLU A 147 -33.00 18.01 -14.27
C GLU A 147 -34.26 17.83 -13.42
N GLY A 148 -34.19 18.16 -12.14
CA GLY A 148 -35.28 18.00 -11.17
C GLY A 148 -35.41 16.61 -10.56
N ASP A 149 -34.54 15.65 -10.93
CA ASP A 149 -34.43 14.35 -10.29
C ASP A 149 -33.42 14.45 -9.14
N GLU A 150 -33.89 14.26 -7.90
CA GLU A 150 -33.05 14.32 -6.68
C GLU A 150 -32.46 12.94 -6.33
N LEU A 151 -32.53 11.96 -7.25
CA LEU A 151 -32.00 10.64 -7.03
C LEU A 151 -30.48 10.66 -6.92
N GLU A 152 -30.01 10.30 -5.73
CA GLU A 152 -28.60 10.13 -5.45
C GLU A 152 -28.37 8.94 -4.50
N GLY A 153 -27.22 8.29 -4.63
CA GLY A 153 -26.78 7.23 -3.73
C GLY A 153 -25.29 7.27 -3.55
N SER A 154 -24.82 6.93 -2.38
CA SER A 154 -23.39 6.96 -2.07
C SER A 154 -22.90 5.71 -1.36
N VAL A 155 -21.61 5.41 -1.52
CA VAL A 155 -20.94 4.31 -0.84
C VAL A 155 -19.57 4.77 -0.38
N GLU A 156 -19.16 4.28 0.80
CA GLU A 156 -17.90 4.59 1.45
C GLU A 156 -17.03 3.33 1.56
N PHE A 157 -15.72 3.53 1.51
CA PHE A 157 -14.72 2.49 1.69
C PHE A 157 -13.45 3.07 2.30
N THR A 158 -12.67 2.24 3.00
CA THR A 158 -11.55 2.70 3.84
C THR A 158 -10.24 2.10 3.35
N GLY A 159 -9.25 2.96 3.12
CA GLY A 159 -7.85 2.56 2.97
C GLY A 159 -7.14 2.67 4.31
N ILE A 160 -6.45 1.62 4.74
CA ILE A 160 -5.69 1.60 5.98
C ILE A 160 -4.21 1.63 5.63
N VAL A 161 -3.56 2.76 5.92
CA VAL A 161 -2.10 2.88 5.81
C VAL A 161 -1.49 2.26 7.05
N LYS A 162 -0.70 1.20 6.84
CA LYS A 162 0.03 0.50 7.90
C LYS A 162 1.31 1.25 8.26
N PRO A 163 1.73 1.21 9.53
CA PRO A 163 3.07 1.63 9.90
C PRO A 163 4.13 0.74 9.23
N ASP A 164 5.23 1.35 8.81
CA ASP A 164 6.36 0.69 8.15
C ASP A 164 7.67 1.05 8.84
N GLY A 165 8.45 0.04 9.22
CA GLY A 165 9.78 0.20 9.75
C GLY A 165 10.81 0.23 8.61
N LYS A 166 11.54 1.34 8.45
CA LYS A 166 12.51 1.50 7.38
C LYS A 166 13.80 2.10 7.89
N ILE A 167 14.91 1.42 7.67
CA ILE A 167 16.23 1.90 8.06
C ILE A 167 17.04 2.33 6.86
N ASN A 168 17.87 3.35 7.06
CA ASN A 168 18.86 3.81 6.10
C ASN A 168 20.23 3.84 6.76
N LEU A 169 21.20 3.14 6.17
CA LEU A 169 22.57 3.08 6.63
C LEU A 169 23.45 3.95 5.74
N SER A 170 24.16 4.91 6.34
CA SER A 170 25.03 5.84 5.63
C SER A 170 26.32 6.09 6.40
N THR A 171 27.20 6.94 5.90
CA THR A 171 28.36 7.45 6.62
C THR A 171 28.12 8.89 7.05
N LEU A 172 28.79 9.35 8.09
CA LEU A 172 28.58 10.69 8.66
C LEU A 172 28.79 11.83 7.64
N ASP A 173 29.68 11.63 6.67
CA ASP A 173 30.03 12.62 5.64
C ASP A 173 29.50 12.24 4.24
N GLU A 174 28.60 11.24 4.16
CA GLU A 174 28.02 10.67 2.93
C GLU A 174 29.06 10.11 1.93
N ARG A 175 30.32 9.94 2.37
CA ARG A 175 31.39 9.38 1.55
C ARG A 175 31.51 7.89 1.76
N LEU A 176 31.46 7.13 0.71
CA LEU A 176 31.63 5.68 0.72
C LEU A 176 33.10 5.26 0.57
N ASN A 177 34.01 6.02 1.18
CA ASN A 177 35.43 5.71 1.19
C ASN A 177 36.10 6.14 2.51
N ALA A 178 36.98 5.30 3.01
CA ALA A 178 37.79 5.56 4.20
C ALA A 178 39.27 5.25 3.92
N GLU A 179 40.19 6.04 4.53
CA GLU A 179 41.62 5.80 4.49
C GLU A 179 42.04 5.06 5.77
N VAL A 180 42.72 3.95 5.65
CA VAL A 180 43.17 3.14 6.78
C VAL A 180 44.67 2.88 6.75
N ARG A 181 45.24 2.75 7.95
CA ARG A 181 46.66 2.44 8.14
C ARG A 181 46.83 1.03 8.70
N PRO A 182 47.69 0.20 8.10
CA PRO A 182 47.97 -1.12 8.59
C PRO A 182 48.47 -1.16 10.03
N GLY A 183 48.07 -2.16 10.80
CA GLY A 183 48.51 -2.39 12.17
C GLY A 183 48.03 -1.39 13.19
N ARG A 184 46.99 -0.64 12.89
CA ARG A 184 46.41 0.40 13.79
C ARG A 184 44.89 0.34 13.76
N ASP A 185 44.31 0.89 14.82
CA ASP A 185 42.91 1.23 14.89
C ASP A 185 42.60 2.37 13.90
N ASN A 186 41.55 2.16 13.10
CA ASN A 186 41.06 3.16 12.17
C ASN A 186 39.54 3.29 12.42
N LEU A 187 39.19 4.36 13.14
CA LEU A 187 37.84 4.66 13.52
C LEU A 187 37.14 5.47 12.43
N PHE A 188 35.92 5.11 12.12
CA PHE A 188 34.99 5.91 11.34
C PHE A 188 33.55 5.73 11.88
N ILE A 189 32.63 6.56 11.42
CA ILE A 189 31.28 6.62 11.94
C ILE A 189 30.31 6.25 10.83
N LEU A 190 29.48 5.22 11.07
CA LEU A 190 28.26 4.95 10.34
C LEU A 190 27.11 5.69 10.99
N VAL A 191 26.13 6.07 10.19
CA VAL A 191 24.88 6.67 10.65
C VAL A 191 23.75 5.77 10.23
N LEU A 192 22.99 5.30 11.21
CA LEU A 192 21.77 4.56 11.02
C LEU A 192 20.58 5.48 11.32
N GLU A 193 19.67 5.61 10.38
CA GLU A 193 18.49 6.46 10.48
C GLU A 193 17.23 5.61 10.26
N ASN A 194 16.22 5.79 11.10
CA ASN A 194 14.89 5.27 10.80
C ASN A 194 14.14 6.29 9.94
N THR A 195 13.94 5.94 8.66
CA THR A 195 13.21 6.75 7.68
C THR A 195 11.77 6.28 7.48
N GLY A 196 11.35 5.28 8.24
CA GLY A 196 10.00 4.72 8.22
C GLY A 196 8.99 5.51 9.05
N THR A 197 7.82 4.93 9.21
CA THR A 197 6.68 5.46 9.97
C THR A 197 6.40 4.68 11.25
N ALA A 198 7.19 3.63 11.53
CA ALA A 198 7.16 2.86 12.78
C ALA A 198 8.56 2.79 13.41
N PRO A 199 8.69 2.61 14.74
CA PRO A 199 9.94 2.22 15.38
C PRO A 199 10.46 0.90 14.80
N VAL A 200 11.78 0.75 14.69
CA VAL A 200 12.43 -0.49 14.28
C VAL A 200 13.14 -1.09 15.48
N GLU A 201 12.86 -2.36 15.76
CA GLU A 201 13.39 -3.09 16.91
C GLU A 201 14.44 -4.14 16.50
N ASP A 202 15.29 -4.56 17.46
CA ASP A 202 16.25 -5.64 17.33
C ASP A 202 17.18 -5.54 16.10
N ILE A 203 17.76 -4.34 15.89
CA ILE A 203 18.63 -4.11 14.75
C ILE A 203 20.01 -4.73 15.01
N THR A 204 20.41 -5.62 14.13
CA THR A 204 21.72 -6.28 14.14
C THR A 204 22.64 -5.69 13.10
N LEU A 205 23.88 -5.36 13.52
CA LEU A 205 24.93 -4.85 12.65
C LEU A 205 25.92 -5.93 12.29
N ASN A 206 26.25 -6.04 11.01
CA ASN A 206 27.23 -7.02 10.51
C ASN A 206 28.14 -6.39 9.46
N SER A 207 29.34 -6.94 9.33
CA SER A 207 30.25 -6.64 8.22
C SER A 207 30.53 -7.92 7.41
N SER A 208 30.92 -7.74 6.16
CA SER A 208 31.32 -8.83 5.27
C SER A 208 32.25 -8.34 4.14
N GLY A 209 33.01 -9.26 3.55
CA GLY A 209 33.94 -8.94 2.48
C GLY A 209 35.31 -8.50 2.95
N GLU A 210 35.58 -8.56 4.25
CA GLU A 210 36.88 -8.26 4.83
C GLU A 210 37.95 -9.23 4.30
N PRO A 211 39.14 -8.74 3.93
CA PRO A 211 40.27 -9.61 3.60
C PRO A 211 40.69 -10.45 4.77
N GLU A 212 41.32 -11.61 4.51
CA GLU A 212 41.79 -12.53 5.53
C GLU A 212 42.71 -11.81 6.55
N GLY A 213 42.41 -11.99 7.82
CA GLY A 213 43.17 -11.46 8.94
C GLY A 213 42.80 -10.01 9.34
N TRP A 214 41.88 -9.37 8.65
CA TRP A 214 41.35 -8.06 9.10
C TRP A 214 40.40 -8.27 10.27
N GLN A 215 40.37 -7.29 11.17
CA GLN A 215 39.39 -7.22 12.25
C GLN A 215 38.49 -6.00 12.01
N VAL A 216 37.21 -6.21 12.11
CA VAL A 216 36.18 -5.16 12.05
C VAL A 216 35.37 -5.23 13.33
N GLU A 217 35.43 -4.20 14.12
CA GLU A 217 34.67 -4.08 15.36
C GLU A 217 33.52 -3.12 15.11
N LEU A 218 32.32 -3.61 15.32
CA LEU A 218 31.07 -2.87 15.25
C LEU A 218 30.56 -2.63 16.67
N GLY A 219 29.75 -1.60 16.85
CA GLY A 219 29.03 -1.37 18.10
C GLY A 219 28.07 -2.52 18.43
N ASP A 220 27.44 -2.41 19.60
CA ASP A 220 26.42 -3.35 20.05
C ASP A 220 25.17 -3.31 19.17
N ASN A 221 24.35 -4.37 19.24
CA ASN A 221 23.03 -4.37 18.62
C ASN A 221 22.17 -3.26 19.21
N ILE A 222 21.24 -2.76 18.40
CA ILE A 222 20.37 -1.64 18.76
C ILE A 222 19.00 -2.18 19.08
N ASP A 223 18.55 -2.03 20.32
CA ASP A 223 17.29 -2.58 20.80
C ASP A 223 16.08 -1.90 20.12
N ILE A 224 16.13 -0.58 19.93
CA ILE A 224 15.06 0.20 19.29
C ILE A 224 15.61 1.46 18.64
N LEU A 225 15.05 1.83 17.49
CA LEU A 225 15.33 3.06 16.76
C LEU A 225 14.00 3.74 16.43
N ASP A 226 13.69 4.85 17.12
CA ASP A 226 12.45 5.58 16.93
C ASP A 226 12.37 6.24 15.55
N VAL A 227 11.14 6.57 15.12
CA VAL A 227 10.87 7.25 13.84
C VAL A 227 11.66 8.56 13.75
N GLY A 228 12.42 8.73 12.67
CA GLY A 228 13.25 9.91 12.43
C GLY A 228 14.52 9.98 13.30
N GLN A 229 14.77 9.00 14.17
CA GLN A 229 15.97 8.95 14.98
C GLN A 229 17.19 8.60 14.12
N LYS A 230 18.31 9.28 14.41
CA LYS A 230 19.65 8.99 13.86
C LYS A 230 20.57 8.53 14.97
N LEU A 231 21.26 7.44 14.74
CA LEU A 231 22.24 6.89 15.65
C LEU A 231 23.60 6.81 14.97
N GLU A 232 24.62 7.38 15.62
CA GLU A 232 26.00 7.25 15.20
C GLU A 232 26.61 5.98 15.76
N ILE A 233 27.21 5.17 14.90
CA ILE A 233 27.79 3.87 15.22
C ILE A 233 29.29 3.95 14.94
N GLU A 234 30.11 3.81 15.99
CA GLU A 234 31.55 3.72 15.84
C GLU A 234 31.95 2.38 15.26
N VAL A 235 32.74 2.41 14.20
CA VAL A 235 33.32 1.25 13.55
C VAL A 235 34.84 1.34 13.59
N ASN A 236 35.50 0.30 14.05
CA ASN A 236 36.94 0.19 14.06
C ASN A 236 37.41 -0.87 13.08
N ILE A 237 38.23 -0.48 12.08
CA ILE A 237 38.84 -1.40 11.13
C ILE A 237 40.33 -1.52 11.42
N ILE A 238 40.81 -2.74 11.66
CA ILE A 238 42.18 -3.05 12.02
C ILE A 238 42.78 -3.98 10.97
N PRO A 239 43.40 -3.43 9.90
CA PRO A 239 44.12 -4.26 8.94
C PRO A 239 45.43 -4.76 9.57
N PRO A 240 45.91 -6.00 9.27
CA PRO A 240 47.22 -6.48 9.71
C PRO A 240 48.35 -5.56 9.29
N ASP A 241 49.47 -5.58 10.07
CA ASP A 241 50.69 -4.77 9.82
C ASP A 241 51.25 -4.88 8.39
N ARG A 242 51.06 -6.04 7.76
CA ARG A 242 51.62 -6.36 6.45
C ARG A 242 50.59 -6.27 5.32
N THR A 243 49.48 -5.59 5.56
CA THR A 243 48.46 -5.39 4.52
C THR A 243 49.06 -4.63 3.33
N ILE A 244 48.83 -5.14 2.14
CA ILE A 244 49.28 -4.52 0.89
C ILE A 244 48.51 -3.24 0.66
N ALA A 245 49.21 -2.16 0.29
CA ALA A 245 48.57 -0.89 -0.08
C ALA A 245 47.67 -1.13 -1.33
N GLY A 246 46.46 -0.61 -1.29
CA GLY A 246 45.47 -0.80 -2.33
C GLY A 246 44.06 -0.47 -1.86
N ASP A 247 43.10 -0.75 -2.72
CA ASP A 247 41.68 -0.53 -2.46
C ASP A 247 40.98 -1.85 -2.15
N TYR A 248 40.25 -1.85 -1.06
CA TYR A 248 39.46 -2.98 -0.59
C TYR A 248 38.02 -2.52 -0.41
N THR A 249 37.06 -3.44 -0.40
CA THR A 249 35.64 -3.12 -0.14
C THR A 249 35.15 -3.97 1.01
N ILE A 250 34.55 -3.31 1.99
CA ILE A 250 33.87 -3.96 3.11
C ILE A 250 32.41 -3.54 3.04
N ARG A 251 31.51 -4.51 3.10
CA ARG A 251 30.09 -4.28 3.18
C ARG A 251 29.65 -4.23 4.63
N PHE A 252 28.93 -3.20 4.99
CA PHE A 252 28.24 -3.09 6.27
C PHE A 252 26.76 -3.28 6.03
N ASN A 253 26.11 -4.04 6.91
CA ASN A 253 24.71 -4.37 6.83
C ASN A 253 24.05 -4.13 8.17
N ALA A 254 22.93 -3.43 8.17
CA ALA A 254 22.00 -3.29 9.28
C ALA A 254 20.74 -4.07 8.94
N SER A 255 20.27 -4.94 9.83
CA SER A 255 19.09 -5.78 9.57
C SER A 255 18.24 -5.96 10.82
N SER A 256 16.92 -5.91 10.63
CA SER A 256 15.89 -6.23 11.62
C SER A 256 14.79 -7.07 10.94
N GLU A 257 13.73 -7.38 11.66
CA GLU A 257 12.53 -8.02 11.09
C GLU A 257 11.79 -7.08 10.12
N ASP A 258 11.76 -5.77 10.44
CA ASP A 258 10.99 -4.76 9.72
C ASP A 258 11.73 -4.12 8.56
N GLY A 259 13.06 -4.15 8.55
CA GLY A 259 13.84 -3.49 7.49
C GLY A 259 15.30 -3.90 7.48
N ASN A 260 15.93 -3.73 6.31
CA ASN A 260 17.37 -3.93 6.16
C ASN A 260 17.95 -2.90 5.19
N ASP A 261 19.20 -2.51 5.44
CA ASP A 261 19.96 -1.69 4.50
C ASP A 261 21.44 -2.06 4.57
N ASN A 262 22.19 -1.78 3.50
CA ASN A 262 23.61 -2.07 3.43
C ASN A 262 24.36 -1.02 2.62
N ILE A 263 25.62 -0.81 2.99
CA ILE A 263 26.55 0.04 2.23
C ILE A 263 27.85 -0.68 1.95
N ASP A 264 28.43 -0.44 0.78
CA ASP A 264 29.76 -0.87 0.40
C ASP A 264 30.75 0.27 0.63
N LEU A 265 31.62 0.12 1.63
CA LEU A 265 32.65 1.10 1.95
C LEU A 265 33.96 0.72 1.27
N ARG A 266 34.50 1.60 0.45
CA ARG A 266 35.82 1.45 -0.15
C ARG A 266 36.89 1.86 0.84
N ILE A 267 37.75 0.91 1.22
CA ILE A 267 38.84 1.10 2.15
C ILE A 267 40.14 1.26 1.40
N MET A 268 40.73 2.41 1.47
CA MET A 268 42.06 2.72 0.88
C MET A 268 43.14 2.49 1.90
N VAL A 269 43.97 1.49 1.69
CA VAL A 269 45.15 1.22 2.53
C VAL A 269 46.32 2.01 2.05
N GLU A 270 46.79 2.96 2.86
CA GLU A 270 47.96 3.80 2.54
C GLU A 270 49.30 3.07 2.73
N THR A 271 50.25 3.38 1.86
CA THR A 271 51.64 2.95 2.04
C THR A 271 52.27 3.71 3.20
N PRO A 272 52.83 3.05 4.23
CA PRO A 272 53.52 3.70 5.33
C PRO A 272 54.63 4.62 4.85
N LEU A 273 54.68 5.84 5.40
CA LEU A 273 55.62 6.90 5.01
C LEU A 273 57.10 6.45 5.08
N ILE A 274 57.41 5.50 5.99
CA ILE A 274 58.78 4.99 6.17
C ILE A 274 59.34 4.35 4.89
N TRP A 275 58.54 3.66 4.11
CA TRP A 275 58.99 3.05 2.86
C TRP A 275 59.29 4.09 1.77
N LYS A 276 58.58 5.20 1.76
CA LYS A 276 58.87 6.37 0.91
C LYS A 276 60.23 6.95 1.25
N ILE A 277 60.55 7.11 2.55
CA ILE A 277 61.85 7.65 3.06
C ILE A 277 62.98 6.67 2.74
N VAL A 278 62.79 5.36 3.00
CA VAL A 278 63.80 4.33 2.68
C VAL A 278 64.11 4.31 1.19
N GLY A 279 63.07 4.41 0.33
CA GLY A 279 63.27 4.44 -1.15
C GLY A 279 64.09 5.67 -1.58
N ILE A 280 63.78 6.87 -1.08
CA ILE A 280 64.57 8.09 -1.35
C ILE A 280 65.98 7.95 -0.83
N GLY A 281 66.21 7.44 0.39
CA GLY A 281 67.51 7.21 0.98
C GLY A 281 68.38 6.25 0.16
N LEU A 282 67.77 5.16 -0.35
CA LEU A 282 68.45 4.20 -1.22
C LEU A 282 68.90 4.85 -2.52
N ILE A 283 68.04 5.61 -3.16
CA ILE A 283 68.37 6.34 -4.40
C ILE A 283 69.53 7.36 -4.15
N ALA A 284 69.44 8.12 -3.08
CA ALA A 284 70.50 9.05 -2.70
C ALA A 284 71.83 8.32 -2.44
N PHE A 285 71.80 7.20 -1.76
CA PHE A 285 72.98 6.35 -1.50
C PHE A 285 73.61 5.83 -2.79
N VAL A 286 72.80 5.37 -3.74
CA VAL A 286 73.28 4.89 -5.06
C VAL A 286 73.93 6.05 -5.84
N ILE A 287 73.30 7.22 -5.88
CA ILE A 287 73.81 8.42 -6.56
C ILE A 287 75.13 8.84 -5.96
N ALA A 288 75.21 8.91 -4.61
CA ALA A 288 76.47 9.27 -3.90
C ALA A 288 77.57 8.22 -4.20
N GLY A 289 77.24 6.92 -4.20
CA GLY A 289 78.21 5.86 -4.56
C GLY A 289 78.72 6.02 -5.99
N ILE A 290 77.88 6.32 -6.94
CA ILE A 290 78.28 6.54 -8.32
C ILE A 290 79.16 7.81 -8.42
N ALA A 291 78.81 8.90 -7.75
CA ALA A 291 79.61 10.12 -7.73
C ALA A 291 80.99 9.87 -7.19
N ILE A 292 81.15 9.12 -6.08
CA ILE A 292 82.40 8.75 -5.49
C ILE A 292 83.23 7.89 -6.44
N ILE A 293 82.63 6.97 -7.12
CA ILE A 293 83.32 6.11 -8.13
C ILE A 293 83.83 6.97 -9.28
N PHE A 294 83.02 7.88 -9.81
CA PHE A 294 83.44 8.83 -10.87
C PHE A 294 84.54 9.76 -10.44
N GLU A 295 84.51 10.23 -9.22
CA GLU A 295 85.53 11.10 -8.66
C GLU A 295 86.88 10.39 -8.50
N ARG A 296 86.88 9.15 -8.03
CA ARG A 296 88.10 8.36 -7.79
C ARG A 296 88.64 7.69 -9.08
N LEU A 297 87.83 7.21 -9.96
CA LEU A 297 88.30 6.50 -11.15
C LEU A 297 88.27 7.35 -12.43
N GLY A 298 87.61 8.50 -12.47
CA GLY A 298 87.57 9.44 -13.59
C GLY A 298 88.76 10.37 -13.72
N ARG A 299 89.69 10.37 -12.76
CA ARG A 299 90.98 11.07 -12.87
C ARG A 299 92.00 10.20 -13.57
N ARG A 300 91.97 10.14 -14.85
CA ARG A 300 93.11 9.79 -15.70
C ARG A 300 93.26 10.88 -16.79
#